data_da6aa81f786cc0d475e377ae615b7953
#
_entry.id   da6aa81f786cc0d475e377ae615b7953
#
_cell.length_a   1.000
_cell.length_b   1.000
_cell.length_c   1.000
_cell.angle_alpha   90.00
_cell.angle_beta   90.00
_cell.angle_gamma   90.00
#
_symmetry.space_group_name_H-M   'P 1'
#
loop_
_entity.id
_entity.type
_entity.pdbx_description
1 polymer ?
#
loop_
_entity_poly.entity_id
_entity_poly.type
_entity_poly.pdbx_seq_one_letter_code
_entity_poly.pdbx_strand_id
1 'polypeptide(L)'
;ESTDFPSAYFKGLNYLIKNQYEKAADAFSQAVNINNESLEVHFVLGSLYRRTGQLDKAINLHIDLLETRELNQQQQESVKAELALDYFKAGLYDRSEELLQNLNKESYHQFALNTLLDIYSKEREWDKAITTAIELEKISGVSFRENISHFCCEIAVVHILEKNIEKANKSLIKALDEYKDCVRANILLGDICESEEKFEEAISYWKKVEYQQPDYLGLVASKILNAYQRLNMLNEGLSVLSGYYDLYKLKTLLSILYSAIMSNEGPEKAETIARNELIQRPSLLALDQLFEAQAISKTNEIDNIELIQQTIKNAIGDRRFYSCKKCGFQARQFHWHCPACNSWESLPSEPIDIILDNKI
;
A
#
# COMPACT_ATOMS: atom_id res chain seq x y z
N GLU A 1 -31.37 39.88 11.49
CA GLU A 1 -30.57 40.30 10.31
C GLU A 1 -30.96 39.39 9.15
N SER A 2 -31.56 39.92 8.10
CA SER A 2 -31.84 39.16 6.88
C SER A 2 -30.49 38.84 6.21
N THR A 3 -30.05 37.61 6.29
CA THR A 3 -28.88 37.11 5.52
C THR A 3 -29.25 37.16 4.03
N ASP A 4 -28.55 37.99 3.26
CA ASP A 4 -28.66 38.01 1.80
C ASP A 4 -27.67 36.99 1.19
N PHE A 5 -27.86 36.63 -0.09
CA PHE A 5 -27.00 35.68 -0.78
C PHE A 5 -25.51 36.02 -0.72
N PRO A 6 -25.05 37.27 -1.00
CA PRO A 6 -23.63 37.61 -0.89
C PRO A 6 -23.07 37.40 0.50
N SER A 7 -23.81 37.75 1.54
CA SER A 7 -23.39 37.57 2.94
C SER A 7 -23.20 36.09 3.29
N ALA A 8 -24.15 35.21 2.97
CA ALA A 8 -24.08 33.79 3.20
C ALA A 8 -22.92 33.14 2.39
N TYR A 9 -22.75 33.54 1.14
CA TYR A 9 -21.68 33.06 0.27
C TYR A 9 -20.28 33.42 0.80
N PHE A 10 -20.03 34.69 1.13
CA PHE A 10 -18.74 35.14 1.67
C PHE A 10 -18.46 34.52 3.04
N LYS A 11 -19.48 34.28 3.87
CA LYS A 11 -19.35 33.57 5.14
C LYS A 11 -18.92 32.11 4.89
N GLY A 12 -19.48 31.44 3.92
CA GLY A 12 -19.07 30.09 3.49
C GLY A 12 -17.60 30.05 3.06
N LEU A 13 -17.17 30.99 2.20
CA LEU A 13 -15.76 31.11 1.78
C LEU A 13 -14.81 31.34 2.97
N ASN A 14 -15.15 32.19 3.92
CA ASN A 14 -14.35 32.42 5.12
C ASN A 14 -14.20 31.15 5.96
N TYR A 15 -15.24 30.34 6.09
CA TYR A 15 -15.15 29.06 6.80
C TYR A 15 -14.29 28.04 6.04
N LEU A 16 -14.36 28.01 4.70
CA LEU A 16 -13.49 27.17 3.87
C LEU A 16 -12.01 27.48 4.09
N ILE A 17 -11.63 28.77 4.05
CA ILE A 17 -10.25 29.21 4.30
C ILE A 17 -9.75 28.79 5.69
N LYS A 18 -10.66 28.73 6.67
CA LYS A 18 -10.37 28.29 8.04
C LYS A 18 -10.47 26.76 8.23
N ASN A 19 -10.65 25.99 7.16
CA ASN A 19 -10.87 24.54 7.20
C ASN A 19 -12.06 24.09 8.09
N GLN A 20 -13.05 24.95 8.28
CA GLN A 20 -14.27 24.66 9.05
C GLN A 20 -15.39 24.18 8.12
N TYR A 21 -15.24 22.96 7.59
CA TYR A 21 -16.06 22.43 6.48
C TYR A 21 -17.54 22.29 6.82
N GLU A 22 -17.91 21.90 8.04
CA GLU A 22 -19.30 21.78 8.46
C GLU A 22 -19.98 23.17 8.46
N LYS A 23 -19.34 24.18 9.05
CA LYS A 23 -19.86 25.54 9.05
C LYS A 23 -19.91 26.15 7.65
N ALA A 24 -18.96 25.78 6.79
CA ALA A 24 -18.98 26.19 5.39
C ALA A 24 -20.18 25.57 4.68
N ALA A 25 -20.46 24.27 4.87
CA ALA A 25 -21.63 23.60 4.29
C ALA A 25 -22.95 24.27 4.73
N ASP A 26 -23.09 24.59 6.03
CA ASP A 26 -24.29 25.30 6.53
C ASP A 26 -24.46 26.68 5.89
N ALA A 27 -23.38 27.44 5.75
CA ALA A 27 -23.43 28.78 5.13
C ALA A 27 -23.76 28.69 3.62
N PHE A 28 -23.17 27.74 2.89
CA PHE A 28 -23.50 27.52 1.47
C PHE A 28 -24.91 26.96 1.27
N SER A 29 -25.40 26.12 2.18
CA SER A 29 -26.82 25.68 2.18
C SER A 29 -27.79 26.84 2.31
N GLN A 30 -27.46 27.78 3.22
CA GLN A 30 -28.25 29.04 3.31
C GLN A 30 -28.18 29.87 2.03
N ALA A 31 -27.00 29.97 1.41
CA ALA A 31 -26.84 30.70 0.14
C ALA A 31 -27.66 30.07 -0.99
N VAL A 32 -27.67 28.76 -1.12
CA VAL A 32 -28.47 28.00 -2.09
C VAL A 32 -29.99 28.24 -1.88
N ASN A 33 -30.43 28.24 -0.62
CA ASN A 33 -31.86 28.51 -0.30
C ASN A 33 -32.29 29.93 -0.66
N ILE A 34 -31.38 30.92 -0.64
CA ILE A 34 -31.68 32.33 -1.00
C ILE A 34 -31.64 32.52 -2.52
N ASN A 35 -30.63 31.97 -3.18
CA ASN A 35 -30.49 32.03 -4.63
C ASN A 35 -30.11 30.65 -5.18
N ASN A 36 -31.08 29.97 -5.74
CA ASN A 36 -30.94 28.62 -6.27
C ASN A 36 -30.34 28.57 -7.69
N GLU A 37 -29.96 29.71 -8.32
CA GLU A 37 -29.60 29.76 -9.75
C GLU A 37 -28.17 29.31 -10.05
N SER A 38 -27.22 29.47 -9.11
CA SER A 38 -25.81 29.15 -9.38
C SER A 38 -25.50 27.67 -9.16
N LEU A 39 -25.13 26.95 -10.24
CA LEU A 39 -24.65 25.56 -10.19
C LEU A 39 -23.35 25.41 -9.43
N GLU A 40 -22.46 26.41 -9.55
CA GLU A 40 -21.15 26.39 -8.91
C GLU A 40 -21.27 26.30 -7.38
N VAL A 41 -22.24 27.01 -6.80
CA VAL A 41 -22.53 26.97 -5.35
C VAL A 41 -23.02 25.57 -4.94
N HIS A 42 -23.85 24.93 -5.78
CA HIS A 42 -24.30 23.56 -5.53
C HIS A 42 -23.14 22.56 -5.60
N PHE A 43 -22.22 22.69 -6.56
CA PHE A 43 -21.03 21.82 -6.64
C PHE A 43 -20.11 21.99 -5.43
N VAL A 44 -19.92 23.24 -4.97
CA VAL A 44 -19.17 23.49 -3.72
C VAL A 44 -19.87 22.85 -2.54
N LEU A 45 -21.18 23.00 -2.41
CA LEU A 45 -21.96 22.42 -1.33
C LEU A 45 -21.95 20.89 -1.38
N GLY A 46 -22.12 20.26 -2.56
CA GLY A 46 -22.01 18.81 -2.75
C GLY A 46 -20.64 18.29 -2.36
N SER A 47 -19.56 18.96 -2.79
CA SER A 47 -18.21 18.61 -2.43
C SER A 47 -17.95 18.71 -0.91
N LEU A 48 -18.55 19.69 -0.22
CA LEU A 48 -18.49 19.83 1.22
C LEU A 48 -19.26 18.72 1.94
N TYR A 49 -20.44 18.36 1.46
CA TYR A 49 -21.20 17.24 1.99
C TYR A 49 -20.42 15.93 1.86
N ARG A 50 -19.76 15.67 0.71
CA ARG A 50 -18.85 14.51 0.55
C ARG A 50 -17.70 14.54 1.55
N ARG A 51 -17.08 15.71 1.73
CA ARG A 51 -15.92 15.87 2.63
C ARG A 51 -16.29 15.71 4.11
N THR A 52 -17.50 16.10 4.49
CA THR A 52 -18.02 15.96 5.87
C THR A 52 -18.75 14.63 6.11
N GLY A 53 -18.76 13.73 5.12
CA GLY A 53 -19.41 12.42 5.22
C GLY A 53 -20.93 12.43 5.11
N GLN A 54 -21.55 13.57 4.75
CA GLN A 54 -23.00 13.72 4.58
C GLN A 54 -23.42 13.30 3.16
N LEU A 55 -23.09 12.04 2.80
CA LEU A 55 -23.21 11.55 1.41
C LEU A 55 -24.63 11.56 0.88
N ASP A 56 -25.63 11.22 1.70
CA ASP A 56 -27.04 11.25 1.31
C ASP A 56 -27.47 12.68 0.89
N LYS A 57 -26.97 13.71 1.58
CA LYS A 57 -27.28 15.11 1.20
C LYS A 57 -26.62 15.50 -0.11
N ALA A 58 -25.38 15.03 -0.36
CA ALA A 58 -24.71 15.28 -1.65
C ALA A 58 -25.48 14.63 -2.80
N ILE A 59 -25.84 13.36 -2.65
CA ILE A 59 -26.60 12.59 -3.66
C ILE A 59 -27.93 13.28 -3.95
N ASN A 60 -28.72 13.57 -2.91
CA ASN A 60 -30.03 14.22 -3.10
C ASN A 60 -29.89 15.58 -3.76
N LEU A 61 -28.90 16.38 -3.37
CA LEU A 61 -28.61 17.68 -3.98
C LEU A 61 -28.42 17.58 -5.49
N HIS A 62 -27.62 16.63 -5.97
CA HIS A 62 -27.34 16.48 -7.39
C HIS A 62 -28.47 15.80 -8.15
N ILE A 63 -29.26 14.90 -7.52
CA ILE A 63 -30.49 14.35 -8.10
C ILE A 63 -31.51 15.46 -8.29
N ASP A 64 -31.77 16.26 -7.26
CA ASP A 64 -32.71 17.39 -7.33
C ASP A 64 -32.36 18.38 -8.45
N LEU A 65 -31.07 18.64 -8.67
CA LEU A 65 -30.58 19.46 -9.77
C LEU A 65 -30.93 18.87 -11.14
N LEU A 66 -30.81 17.56 -11.32
CA LEU A 66 -31.12 16.88 -12.58
C LEU A 66 -32.63 16.82 -12.85
N GLU A 67 -33.46 16.71 -11.81
CA GLU A 67 -34.90 16.56 -11.92
C GLU A 67 -35.66 17.88 -12.01
N THR A 68 -35.21 18.91 -11.29
CA THR A 68 -35.97 20.15 -11.10
C THR A 68 -35.54 21.30 -12.00
N ARG A 69 -34.40 21.19 -12.71
CA ARG A 69 -33.86 22.30 -13.50
C ARG A 69 -33.80 22.02 -14.98
N GLU A 70 -34.06 23.05 -15.75
CA GLU A 70 -33.76 23.08 -17.17
C GLU A 70 -32.25 23.33 -17.36
N LEU A 71 -31.47 22.24 -17.39
CA LEU A 71 -30.01 22.25 -17.59
C LEU A 71 -29.71 22.07 -19.09
N ASN A 72 -28.75 22.84 -19.59
CA ASN A 72 -28.15 22.52 -20.89
C ASN A 72 -27.33 21.23 -20.83
N GLN A 73 -26.98 20.66 -21.98
CA GLN A 73 -26.27 19.38 -22.06
C GLN A 73 -24.98 19.38 -21.26
N GLN A 74 -24.18 20.44 -21.34
CA GLN A 74 -22.91 20.55 -20.61
C GLN A 74 -23.10 20.59 -19.09
N GLN A 75 -24.12 21.30 -18.63
CA GLN A 75 -24.51 21.37 -17.22
C GLN A 75 -25.01 20.03 -16.70
N GLN A 76 -25.83 19.31 -17.48
CA GLN A 76 -26.27 17.95 -17.13
C GLN A 76 -25.08 16.99 -16.96
N GLU A 77 -24.13 17.04 -17.90
CA GLU A 77 -22.91 16.20 -17.79
C GLU A 77 -22.08 16.54 -16.54
N SER A 78 -21.95 17.84 -16.21
CA SER A 78 -21.26 18.26 -14.99
C SER A 78 -21.94 17.73 -13.73
N VAL A 79 -23.27 17.82 -13.64
CA VAL A 79 -24.03 17.32 -12.48
C VAL A 79 -23.95 15.79 -12.40
N LYS A 80 -24.04 15.08 -13.53
CA LYS A 80 -23.85 13.61 -13.56
C LYS A 80 -22.46 13.20 -13.09
N ALA A 81 -21.41 13.93 -13.46
CA ALA A 81 -20.05 13.67 -13.01
C ALA A 81 -19.91 13.85 -11.49
N GLU A 82 -20.51 14.90 -10.91
CA GLU A 82 -20.53 15.10 -9.46
C GLU A 82 -21.34 14.02 -8.73
N LEU A 83 -22.52 13.65 -9.27
CA LEU A 83 -23.34 12.56 -8.73
C LEU A 83 -22.61 11.20 -8.78
N ALA A 84 -21.85 10.94 -9.84
CA ALA A 84 -21.03 9.74 -9.94
C ALA A 84 -19.97 9.69 -8.83
N LEU A 85 -19.35 10.84 -8.49
CA LEU A 85 -18.43 10.93 -7.34
C LEU A 85 -19.15 10.73 -6.00
N ASP A 86 -20.36 11.24 -5.85
CA ASP A 86 -21.15 11.02 -4.64
C ASP A 86 -21.43 9.52 -4.43
N TYR A 87 -21.88 8.83 -5.48
CA TYR A 87 -22.09 7.39 -5.45
C TYR A 87 -20.81 6.62 -5.17
N PHE A 88 -19.69 7.00 -5.81
CA PHE A 88 -18.39 6.40 -5.54
C PHE A 88 -17.99 6.53 -4.06
N LYS A 89 -18.13 7.71 -3.48
CA LYS A 89 -17.80 7.96 -2.06
C LYS A 89 -18.78 7.26 -1.12
N ALA A 90 -20.02 7.07 -1.52
CA ALA A 90 -21.02 6.31 -0.77
C ALA A 90 -20.83 4.78 -0.88
N GLY A 91 -19.89 4.29 -1.71
CA GLY A 91 -19.70 2.87 -1.95
C GLY A 91 -20.75 2.25 -2.88
N LEU A 92 -21.57 3.06 -3.54
CA LEU A 92 -22.58 2.63 -4.51
C LEU A 92 -21.94 2.52 -5.90
N TYR A 93 -20.99 1.55 -6.02
CA TYR A 93 -20.10 1.45 -7.18
C TYR A 93 -20.86 1.18 -8.48
N ASP A 94 -21.87 0.29 -8.49
CA ASP A 94 -22.69 0.00 -9.67
C ASP A 94 -23.33 1.27 -10.25
N ARG A 95 -23.92 2.14 -9.40
CA ARG A 95 -24.54 3.38 -9.82
C ARG A 95 -23.52 4.40 -10.33
N SER A 96 -22.35 4.44 -9.68
CA SER A 96 -21.25 5.30 -10.13
C SER A 96 -20.75 4.85 -11.50
N GLU A 97 -20.51 3.53 -11.70
CA GLU A 97 -20.07 2.96 -12.97
C GLU A 97 -21.04 3.28 -14.10
N GLU A 98 -22.34 3.08 -13.89
CA GLU A 98 -23.38 3.38 -14.89
C GLU A 98 -23.32 4.83 -15.35
N LEU A 99 -23.23 5.79 -14.43
CA LEU A 99 -23.12 7.21 -14.78
C LEU A 99 -21.84 7.52 -15.54
N LEU A 100 -20.69 7.02 -15.06
CA LEU A 100 -19.38 7.27 -15.64
C LEU A 100 -19.24 6.74 -17.07
N GLN A 101 -19.82 5.57 -17.36
CA GLN A 101 -19.82 4.98 -18.70
C GLN A 101 -20.66 5.77 -19.70
N ASN A 102 -21.68 6.50 -19.22
CA ASN A 102 -22.59 7.29 -20.04
C ASN A 102 -22.20 8.77 -20.16
N LEU A 103 -21.11 9.22 -19.51
CA LEU A 103 -20.61 10.59 -19.65
C LEU A 103 -20.01 10.86 -21.05
N ASN A 104 -20.10 12.14 -21.47
CA ASN A 104 -19.50 12.58 -22.73
C ASN A 104 -18.00 12.36 -22.74
N LYS A 105 -17.51 11.53 -23.68
CA LYS A 105 -16.10 11.15 -23.78
C LYS A 105 -15.19 12.33 -24.15
N GLU A 106 -15.65 13.33 -24.87
CA GLU A 106 -14.80 14.47 -25.24
C GLU A 106 -14.34 15.28 -24.01
N SER A 107 -15.25 15.46 -23.04
CA SER A 107 -14.99 16.34 -21.89
C SER A 107 -14.64 15.59 -20.60
N TYR A 108 -15.17 14.37 -20.42
CA TYR A 108 -15.09 13.65 -19.14
C TYR A 108 -14.38 12.30 -19.21
N HIS A 109 -13.81 11.91 -20.36
CA HIS A 109 -13.27 10.57 -20.56
C HIS A 109 -12.14 10.23 -19.56
N GLN A 110 -11.16 11.10 -19.43
CA GLN A 110 -10.06 10.88 -18.48
C GLN A 110 -10.56 10.85 -17.02
N PHE A 111 -11.50 11.73 -16.66
CA PHE A 111 -12.11 11.75 -15.35
C PHE A 111 -12.88 10.44 -15.06
N ALA A 112 -13.70 10.00 -16.02
CA ALA A 112 -14.46 8.76 -15.90
C ALA A 112 -13.55 7.55 -15.73
N LEU A 113 -12.50 7.42 -16.59
CA LEU A 113 -11.55 6.31 -16.51
C LEU A 113 -10.77 6.29 -15.18
N ASN A 114 -10.36 7.45 -14.64
CA ASN A 114 -9.69 7.50 -13.33
C ASN A 114 -10.61 6.96 -12.22
N THR A 115 -11.87 7.40 -12.21
CA THR A 115 -12.82 6.96 -11.18
C THR A 115 -13.21 5.48 -11.37
N LEU A 116 -13.37 5.02 -12.62
CA LEU A 116 -13.63 3.61 -12.94
C LEU A 116 -12.45 2.71 -12.52
N LEU A 117 -11.22 3.15 -12.72
CA LEU A 117 -10.04 2.41 -12.28
C LEU A 117 -10.03 2.23 -10.76
N ASP A 118 -10.40 3.27 -10.01
CA ASP A 118 -10.53 3.18 -8.56
C ASP A 118 -11.67 2.22 -8.14
N ILE A 119 -12.81 2.24 -8.83
CA ILE A 119 -13.94 1.33 -8.61
C ILE A 119 -13.49 -0.11 -8.82
N TYR A 120 -12.99 -0.44 -10.01
CA TYR A 120 -12.57 -1.81 -10.36
C TYR A 120 -11.46 -2.34 -9.44
N SER A 121 -10.56 -1.46 -9.00
CA SER A 121 -9.52 -1.83 -8.03
C SER A 121 -10.12 -2.19 -6.65
N LYS A 122 -11.16 -1.47 -6.21
CA LYS A 122 -11.85 -1.74 -4.92
C LYS A 122 -12.72 -3.00 -4.99
N GLU A 123 -13.37 -3.24 -6.13
CA GLU A 123 -14.18 -4.44 -6.38
C GLU A 123 -13.37 -5.66 -6.78
N ARG A 124 -12.05 -5.49 -6.96
CA ARG A 124 -11.11 -6.53 -7.43
C ARG A 124 -11.46 -7.09 -8.81
N GLU A 125 -12.07 -6.28 -9.65
CA GLU A 125 -12.34 -6.61 -11.04
C GLU A 125 -11.10 -6.32 -11.90
N TRP A 126 -10.05 -7.13 -11.71
CA TRP A 126 -8.71 -6.86 -12.22
C TRP A 126 -8.64 -6.77 -13.75
N ASP A 127 -9.41 -7.56 -14.48
CA ASP A 127 -9.45 -7.50 -15.95
C ASP A 127 -10.01 -6.17 -16.45
N LYS A 128 -11.08 -5.67 -15.82
CA LYS A 128 -11.61 -4.34 -16.12
C LYS A 128 -10.61 -3.25 -15.70
N ALA A 129 -9.95 -3.39 -14.55
CA ALA A 129 -8.93 -2.46 -14.10
C ALA A 129 -7.75 -2.38 -15.09
N ILE A 130 -7.28 -3.51 -15.62
CA ILE A 130 -6.20 -3.56 -16.62
C ILE A 130 -6.63 -2.85 -17.90
N THR A 131 -7.81 -3.16 -18.44
CA THR A 131 -8.30 -2.53 -19.67
C THR A 131 -8.47 -1.02 -19.51
N THR A 132 -9.01 -0.58 -18.39
CA THR A 132 -9.19 0.84 -18.05
C THR A 132 -7.83 1.54 -17.88
N ALA A 133 -6.86 0.91 -17.22
CA ALA A 133 -5.52 1.47 -17.05
C ALA A 133 -4.79 1.63 -18.40
N ILE A 134 -4.91 0.67 -19.32
CA ILE A 134 -4.33 0.75 -20.66
C ILE A 134 -4.97 1.91 -21.47
N GLU A 135 -6.29 2.10 -21.37
CA GLU A 135 -6.98 3.19 -22.04
C GLU A 135 -6.59 4.54 -21.44
N LEU A 136 -6.50 4.62 -20.13
CA LEU A 136 -6.07 5.81 -19.40
C LEU A 136 -4.62 6.21 -19.74
N GLU A 137 -3.71 5.24 -19.88
CA GLU A 137 -2.31 5.47 -20.30
C GLU A 137 -2.25 6.13 -21.68
N LYS A 138 -3.09 5.67 -22.64
CA LYS A 138 -3.14 6.23 -23.99
C LYS A 138 -3.62 7.68 -24.03
N ILE A 139 -4.54 8.05 -23.15
CA ILE A 139 -5.15 9.40 -23.13
C ILE A 139 -4.32 10.37 -22.32
N SER A 140 -3.85 9.95 -21.14
CA SER A 140 -3.12 10.81 -20.21
C SER A 140 -1.63 10.94 -20.52
N GLY A 141 -1.06 9.97 -21.25
CA GLY A 141 0.39 9.83 -21.44
C GLY A 141 1.15 9.43 -20.17
N VAL A 142 0.44 9.17 -19.06
CA VAL A 142 1.03 8.71 -17.79
C VAL A 142 1.09 7.19 -17.80
N SER A 143 2.23 6.60 -17.45
CA SER A 143 2.38 5.16 -17.41
C SER A 143 1.64 4.53 -16.23
N PHE A 144 0.88 3.47 -16.51
CA PHE A 144 0.19 2.62 -15.54
C PHE A 144 0.76 1.20 -15.49
N ARG A 145 1.92 0.96 -16.08
CA ARG A 145 2.52 -0.39 -16.21
C ARG A 145 2.78 -1.05 -14.85
N GLU A 146 3.25 -0.28 -13.86
CA GLU A 146 3.38 -0.75 -12.48
C GLU A 146 2.04 -1.24 -11.92
N ASN A 147 0.96 -0.45 -12.07
CA ASN A 147 -0.38 -0.84 -11.62
C ASN A 147 -0.88 -2.10 -12.33
N ILE A 148 -0.75 -2.15 -13.67
CA ILE A 148 -1.15 -3.30 -14.49
C ILE A 148 -0.41 -4.57 -14.05
N SER A 149 0.89 -4.48 -13.80
CA SER A 149 1.71 -5.58 -13.31
C SER A 149 1.16 -6.13 -11.98
N HIS A 150 0.82 -5.25 -11.04
CA HIS A 150 0.22 -5.67 -9.77
C HIS A 150 -1.18 -6.25 -9.92
N PHE A 151 -2.01 -5.75 -10.83
CA PHE A 151 -3.30 -6.36 -11.14
C PHE A 151 -3.13 -7.78 -11.70
N CYS A 152 -2.12 -7.99 -12.55
CA CYS A 152 -1.76 -9.34 -13.02
C CYS A 152 -1.31 -10.24 -11.86
N CYS A 153 -0.58 -9.71 -10.87
CA CYS A 153 -0.23 -10.46 -9.66
C CYS A 153 -1.46 -10.82 -8.83
N GLU A 154 -2.45 -9.93 -8.69
CA GLU A 154 -3.72 -10.25 -8.01
C GLU A 154 -4.47 -11.38 -8.72
N ILE A 155 -4.58 -11.35 -10.05
CA ILE A 155 -5.16 -12.44 -10.87
C ILE A 155 -4.39 -13.74 -10.63
N ALA A 156 -3.06 -13.69 -10.57
CA ALA A 156 -2.24 -14.85 -10.29
C ALA A 156 -2.51 -15.44 -8.90
N VAL A 157 -2.68 -14.60 -7.87
CA VAL A 157 -3.02 -15.04 -6.52
C VAL A 157 -4.36 -15.78 -6.51
N VAL A 158 -5.38 -15.29 -7.24
CA VAL A 158 -6.67 -16.00 -7.38
C VAL A 158 -6.44 -17.38 -8.01
N HIS A 159 -5.67 -17.48 -9.10
CA HIS A 159 -5.38 -18.75 -9.74
C HIS A 159 -4.55 -19.71 -8.88
N ILE A 160 -3.65 -19.19 -8.03
CA ILE A 160 -2.92 -20.01 -7.04
C ILE A 160 -3.91 -20.63 -6.03
N LEU A 161 -4.85 -19.83 -5.52
CA LEU A 161 -5.87 -20.30 -4.58
C LEU A 161 -6.80 -21.36 -5.22
N GLU A 162 -7.09 -21.22 -6.51
CA GLU A 162 -7.83 -22.19 -7.32
C GLU A 162 -7.00 -23.43 -7.72
N LYS A 163 -5.70 -23.46 -7.35
CA LYS A 163 -4.73 -24.51 -7.73
C LYS A 163 -4.49 -24.61 -9.24
N ASN A 164 -4.73 -23.53 -9.98
CA ASN A 164 -4.49 -23.45 -11.41
C ASN A 164 -3.13 -22.80 -11.68
N ILE A 165 -2.07 -23.55 -11.43
CA ILE A 165 -0.68 -23.06 -11.50
C ILE A 165 -0.31 -22.58 -12.91
N GLU A 166 -0.81 -23.23 -13.96
CA GLU A 166 -0.52 -22.82 -15.34
C GLU A 166 -1.03 -21.40 -15.62
N LYS A 167 -2.27 -21.08 -15.22
CA LYS A 167 -2.83 -19.74 -15.40
C LYS A 167 -2.12 -18.72 -14.51
N ALA A 168 -1.78 -19.11 -13.28
CA ALA A 168 -1.01 -18.25 -12.37
C ALA A 168 0.32 -17.84 -13.00
N ASN A 169 1.10 -18.80 -13.51
CA ASN A 169 2.36 -18.55 -14.19
C ASN A 169 2.20 -17.61 -15.40
N LYS A 170 1.18 -17.83 -16.25
CA LYS A 170 0.90 -16.93 -17.39
C LYS A 170 0.63 -15.49 -16.92
N SER A 171 -0.15 -15.31 -15.84
CA SER A 171 -0.43 -13.99 -15.29
C SER A 171 0.81 -13.32 -14.70
N LEU A 172 1.70 -14.07 -14.04
CA LEU A 172 2.94 -13.54 -13.46
C LEU A 172 3.97 -13.19 -14.54
N ILE A 173 4.08 -13.99 -15.61
CA ILE A 173 4.92 -13.66 -16.77
C ILE A 173 4.42 -12.36 -17.42
N LYS A 174 3.10 -12.24 -17.64
CA LYS A 174 2.50 -11.00 -18.15
C LYS A 174 2.80 -9.81 -17.22
N ALA A 175 2.77 -9.99 -15.89
CA ALA A 175 3.14 -8.95 -14.95
C ALA A 175 4.58 -8.44 -15.17
N LEU A 176 5.54 -9.35 -15.39
CA LEU A 176 6.94 -9.02 -15.66
C LEU A 176 7.16 -8.43 -17.06
N ASP A 177 6.34 -8.81 -18.04
CA ASP A 177 6.38 -8.22 -19.39
C ASP A 177 5.91 -6.75 -19.36
N GLU A 178 4.91 -6.44 -18.54
CA GLU A 178 4.43 -5.06 -18.35
C GLU A 178 5.41 -4.22 -17.51
N TYR A 179 5.93 -4.78 -16.43
CA TYR A 179 6.86 -4.10 -15.54
C TYR A 179 7.91 -5.07 -14.99
N LYS A 180 9.13 -5.00 -15.55
CA LYS A 180 10.22 -5.93 -15.23
C LYS A 180 10.67 -5.86 -13.77
N ASP A 181 10.51 -4.70 -13.13
CA ASP A 181 10.93 -4.47 -11.76
C ASP A 181 9.85 -4.82 -10.72
N CYS A 182 8.79 -5.54 -11.11
CA CYS A 182 7.78 -6.05 -10.20
C CYS A 182 8.36 -7.12 -9.27
N VAL A 183 8.71 -6.73 -8.08
CA VAL A 183 9.25 -7.61 -7.02
C VAL A 183 8.26 -8.72 -6.69
N ARG A 184 6.99 -8.35 -6.51
CA ARG A 184 5.93 -9.29 -6.13
C ARG A 184 5.77 -10.44 -7.11
N ALA A 185 5.89 -10.19 -8.42
CA ALA A 185 5.78 -11.23 -9.44
C ALA A 185 6.89 -12.28 -9.31
N ASN A 186 8.14 -11.86 -9.09
CA ASN A 186 9.25 -12.79 -8.90
C ASN A 186 9.14 -13.55 -7.57
N ILE A 187 8.63 -12.93 -6.51
CA ILE A 187 8.36 -13.64 -5.25
C ILE A 187 7.34 -14.75 -5.46
N LEU A 188 6.21 -14.45 -6.11
CA LEU A 188 5.15 -15.43 -6.36
C LEU A 188 5.60 -16.56 -7.30
N LEU A 189 6.41 -16.26 -8.33
CA LEU A 189 6.99 -17.31 -9.19
C LEU A 189 7.93 -18.24 -8.40
N GLY A 190 8.76 -17.68 -7.53
CA GLY A 190 9.60 -18.47 -6.65
C GLY A 190 8.77 -19.33 -5.67
N ASP A 191 7.70 -18.78 -5.11
CA ASP A 191 6.80 -19.51 -4.20
C ASP A 191 6.09 -20.67 -4.92
N ILE A 192 5.72 -20.49 -6.17
CA ILE A 192 5.18 -21.58 -7.01
C ILE A 192 6.23 -22.66 -7.23
N CYS A 193 7.46 -22.28 -7.63
CA CYS A 193 8.54 -23.25 -7.81
C CYS A 193 8.86 -24.01 -6.52
N GLU A 194 8.87 -23.34 -5.37
CA GLU A 194 9.04 -23.98 -4.07
C GLU A 194 7.95 -25.03 -3.79
N SER A 195 6.69 -24.69 -4.08
CA SER A 195 5.56 -25.61 -3.90
C SER A 195 5.63 -26.86 -4.80
N GLU A 196 6.34 -26.77 -5.92
CA GLU A 196 6.64 -27.86 -6.84
C GLU A 196 7.98 -28.57 -6.51
N GLU A 197 8.63 -28.23 -5.40
CA GLU A 197 9.93 -28.72 -4.97
C GLU A 197 11.10 -28.41 -5.93
N LYS A 198 10.93 -27.39 -6.79
CA LYS A 198 11.95 -26.90 -7.73
C LYS A 198 12.79 -25.80 -7.08
N PHE A 199 13.59 -26.20 -6.09
CA PHE A 199 14.29 -25.25 -5.20
C PHE A 199 15.32 -24.37 -5.91
N GLU A 200 16.06 -24.88 -6.90
CA GLU A 200 17.02 -24.08 -7.68
C GLU A 200 16.32 -22.97 -8.46
N GLU A 201 15.18 -23.30 -9.10
CA GLU A 201 14.39 -22.33 -9.84
C GLU A 201 13.80 -21.28 -8.89
N ALA A 202 13.26 -21.70 -7.73
CA ALA A 202 12.75 -20.83 -6.70
C ALA A 202 13.79 -19.80 -6.24
N ILE A 203 15.01 -20.26 -5.90
CA ILE A 203 16.14 -19.41 -5.54
C ILE A 203 16.46 -18.43 -6.66
N SER A 204 16.45 -18.87 -7.91
CA SER A 204 16.70 -18.02 -9.08
C SER A 204 15.71 -16.86 -9.19
N TYR A 205 14.41 -17.11 -8.95
CA TYR A 205 13.39 -16.06 -8.96
C TYR A 205 13.55 -15.10 -7.76
N TRP A 206 13.73 -15.62 -6.53
CA TRP A 206 13.87 -14.78 -5.35
C TRP A 206 15.12 -13.91 -5.36
N LYS A 207 16.22 -14.38 -5.95
CA LYS A 207 17.46 -13.58 -6.11
C LYS A 207 17.29 -12.36 -7.01
N LYS A 208 16.29 -12.36 -7.92
CA LYS A 208 16.02 -11.18 -8.76
C LYS A 208 15.54 -9.97 -7.95
N VAL A 209 14.98 -10.20 -6.76
CA VAL A 209 14.54 -9.14 -5.84
C VAL A 209 15.69 -8.19 -5.47
N GLU A 210 16.92 -8.69 -5.36
CA GLU A 210 18.13 -7.88 -5.10
C GLU A 210 18.30 -6.78 -6.16
N TYR A 211 18.13 -7.13 -7.43
CA TYR A 211 18.34 -6.21 -8.55
C TYR A 211 17.14 -5.31 -8.81
N GLN A 212 15.94 -5.77 -8.43
CA GLN A 212 14.71 -4.99 -8.59
C GLN A 212 14.61 -3.94 -7.48
N GLN A 213 14.49 -4.35 -6.24
CA GLN A 213 14.38 -3.48 -5.06
C GLN A 213 14.93 -4.19 -3.81
N PRO A 214 16.16 -3.91 -3.39
CA PRO A 214 16.79 -4.56 -2.22
C PRO A 214 15.99 -4.42 -0.92
N ASP A 215 15.20 -3.36 -0.77
CA ASP A 215 14.35 -3.12 0.41
C ASP A 215 13.34 -4.26 0.69
N TYR A 216 13.12 -5.14 -0.28
CA TYR A 216 12.20 -6.30 -0.16
C TYR A 216 12.94 -7.63 0.08
N LEU A 217 14.26 -7.63 0.18
CA LEU A 217 15.04 -8.84 0.47
C LEU A 217 14.59 -9.55 1.74
N GLY A 218 14.12 -8.80 2.74
CA GLY A 218 13.58 -9.38 3.97
C GLY A 218 12.42 -10.35 3.75
N LEU A 219 11.64 -10.20 2.66
CA LEU A 219 10.51 -11.08 2.34
C LEU A 219 10.95 -12.44 1.79
N VAL A 220 12.13 -12.52 1.19
CA VAL A 220 12.64 -13.73 0.52
C VAL A 220 13.81 -14.39 1.22
N ALA A 221 14.46 -13.70 2.15
CA ALA A 221 15.70 -14.19 2.78
C ALA A 221 15.54 -15.54 3.49
N SER A 222 14.50 -15.72 4.30
CA SER A 222 14.23 -17.00 4.96
C SER A 222 13.83 -18.09 3.96
N LYS A 223 13.10 -17.75 2.89
CA LYS A 223 12.73 -18.69 1.83
C LYS A 223 13.98 -19.17 1.07
N ILE A 224 14.88 -18.27 0.70
CA ILE A 224 16.16 -18.58 0.05
C ILE A 224 16.96 -19.53 0.94
N LEU A 225 17.10 -19.22 2.22
CA LEU A 225 17.86 -20.06 3.15
C LEU A 225 17.25 -21.46 3.31
N ASN A 226 15.93 -21.55 3.46
CA ASN A 226 15.22 -22.81 3.56
C ASN A 226 15.38 -23.65 2.27
N ALA A 227 15.31 -23.04 1.09
CA ALA A 227 15.51 -23.73 -0.17
C ALA A 227 16.95 -24.27 -0.31
N TYR A 228 17.96 -23.50 0.08
CA TYR A 228 19.34 -23.99 0.16
C TYR A 228 19.50 -25.14 1.16
N GLN A 229 18.82 -25.07 2.30
CA GLN A 229 18.83 -26.18 3.27
C GLN A 229 18.20 -27.45 2.70
N ARG A 230 17.10 -27.35 1.93
CA ARG A 230 16.49 -28.49 1.24
C ARG A 230 17.42 -29.12 0.20
N LEU A 231 18.28 -28.33 -0.42
CA LEU A 231 19.30 -28.79 -1.37
C LEU A 231 20.57 -29.33 -0.67
N ASN A 232 20.62 -29.35 0.67
CA ASN A 232 21.83 -29.65 1.48
C ASN A 232 23.02 -28.70 1.22
N MET A 233 22.73 -27.44 0.85
CA MET A 233 23.70 -26.39 0.51
C MET A 233 23.60 -25.20 1.50
N LEU A 234 23.40 -25.49 2.79
CA LEU A 234 23.16 -24.45 3.81
C LEU A 234 24.27 -23.40 3.88
N ASN A 235 25.53 -23.82 3.77
CA ASN A 235 26.65 -22.89 3.83
C ASN A 235 26.66 -21.87 2.70
N GLU A 236 26.25 -22.29 1.52
CA GLU A 236 26.06 -21.37 0.36
C GLU A 236 24.92 -20.38 0.62
N GLY A 237 23.81 -20.86 1.18
CA GLY A 237 22.69 -20.01 1.58
C GLY A 237 23.10 -18.96 2.60
N LEU A 238 23.84 -19.34 3.63
CA LEU A 238 24.39 -18.43 4.65
C LEU A 238 25.35 -17.41 4.03
N SER A 239 26.21 -17.84 3.09
CA SER A 239 27.12 -16.94 2.38
C SER A 239 26.37 -15.90 1.54
N VAL A 240 25.31 -16.31 0.85
CA VAL A 240 24.46 -15.37 0.07
C VAL A 240 23.78 -14.34 0.97
N LEU A 241 23.17 -14.77 2.08
CA LEU A 241 22.51 -13.87 3.01
C LEU A 241 23.51 -12.93 3.71
N SER A 242 24.71 -13.43 4.05
CA SER A 242 25.78 -12.59 4.60
C SER A 242 26.21 -11.52 3.61
N GLY A 243 26.37 -11.88 2.32
CA GLY A 243 26.65 -10.91 1.27
C GLY A 243 25.56 -9.83 1.14
N TYR A 244 24.30 -10.22 1.16
CA TYR A 244 23.19 -9.25 1.18
C TYR A 244 23.22 -8.36 2.42
N TYR A 245 23.45 -8.96 3.59
CA TYR A 245 23.56 -8.17 4.81
C TYR A 245 24.73 -7.17 4.74
N ASP A 246 25.87 -7.58 4.21
CA ASP A 246 27.04 -6.71 4.09
C ASP A 246 26.82 -5.53 3.16
N LEU A 247 26.03 -5.70 2.10
CA LEU A 247 25.71 -4.66 1.14
C LEU A 247 24.60 -3.73 1.62
N TYR A 248 23.49 -4.30 2.09
CA TYR A 248 22.23 -3.54 2.31
C TYR A 248 21.96 -3.23 3.79
N LYS A 249 22.59 -3.96 4.71
CA LYS A 249 22.49 -3.76 6.17
C LYS A 249 21.05 -3.76 6.73
N LEU A 250 20.17 -4.58 6.15
CA LEU A 250 18.79 -4.72 6.61
C LEU A 250 18.72 -5.51 7.92
N LYS A 251 18.00 -4.98 8.92
CA LYS A 251 17.84 -5.62 10.24
C LYS A 251 17.14 -6.98 10.15
N THR A 252 16.21 -7.13 9.19
CA THR A 252 15.54 -8.41 8.94
C THR A 252 16.52 -9.49 8.50
N LEU A 253 17.50 -9.16 7.63
CA LEU A 253 18.53 -10.07 7.20
C LEU A 253 19.42 -10.50 8.38
N LEU A 254 19.80 -9.54 9.24
CA LEU A 254 20.57 -9.83 10.46
C LEU A 254 19.83 -10.83 11.35
N SER A 255 18.54 -10.63 11.58
CA SER A 255 17.74 -11.54 12.42
C SER A 255 17.69 -12.95 11.86
N ILE A 256 17.55 -13.10 10.54
CA ILE A 256 17.52 -14.40 9.87
C ILE A 256 18.87 -15.09 9.95
N LEU A 257 19.96 -14.36 9.66
CA LEU A 257 21.34 -14.87 9.78
C LEU A 257 21.67 -15.29 11.20
N TYR A 258 21.36 -14.44 12.18
CA TYR A 258 21.58 -14.75 13.59
C TYR A 258 20.86 -16.03 14.00
N SER A 259 19.56 -16.15 13.69
CA SER A 259 18.77 -17.34 14.04
C SER A 259 19.30 -18.61 13.36
N ALA A 260 19.74 -18.50 12.11
CA ALA A 260 20.30 -19.63 11.37
C ALA A 260 21.66 -20.07 11.94
N ILE A 261 22.53 -19.12 12.30
CA ILE A 261 23.84 -19.41 12.89
C ILE A 261 23.67 -19.95 14.31
N MET A 262 22.75 -19.38 15.09
CA MET A 262 22.41 -19.90 16.42
C MET A 262 22.03 -21.39 16.38
N SER A 263 21.21 -21.76 15.41
CA SER A 263 20.69 -23.12 15.26
C SER A 263 21.70 -24.11 14.70
N ASN A 264 22.61 -23.68 13.81
CA ASN A 264 23.49 -24.57 13.06
C ASN A 264 24.96 -24.57 13.56
N GLU A 265 25.44 -23.44 14.07
CA GLU A 265 26.82 -23.24 14.46
C GLU A 265 27.02 -22.98 15.97
N GLY A 266 25.90 -22.77 16.66
CA GLY A 266 25.84 -22.61 18.12
C GLY A 266 25.92 -21.16 18.63
N PRO A 267 25.69 -21.00 19.94
CA PRO A 267 25.54 -19.69 20.57
C PRO A 267 26.80 -18.83 20.56
N GLU A 268 28.00 -19.44 20.60
CA GLU A 268 29.26 -18.69 20.64
C GLU A 268 29.49 -17.88 19.35
N LYS A 269 29.19 -18.48 18.18
CA LYS A 269 29.31 -17.78 16.91
C LYS A 269 28.21 -16.73 16.74
N ALA A 270 26.99 -17.04 17.18
CA ALA A 270 25.88 -16.09 17.17
C ALA A 270 26.18 -14.89 18.10
N GLU A 271 26.78 -15.11 19.29
CA GLU A 271 27.27 -14.04 20.17
C GLU A 271 28.25 -13.11 19.45
N THR A 272 29.19 -13.69 18.70
CA THR A 272 30.21 -12.92 17.99
C THR A 272 29.57 -11.98 16.95
N ILE A 273 28.56 -12.46 16.21
CA ILE A 273 27.83 -11.63 15.19
C ILE A 273 27.06 -10.53 15.87
N ALA A 274 26.26 -10.85 16.91
CA ALA A 274 25.48 -9.86 17.63
C ALA A 274 26.37 -8.78 18.28
N ARG A 275 27.54 -9.19 18.84
CA ARG A 275 28.51 -8.27 19.42
C ARG A 275 29.14 -7.34 18.40
N ASN A 276 29.56 -7.87 17.24
CA ASN A 276 30.12 -7.06 16.15
C ASN A 276 29.11 -6.04 15.63
N GLU A 277 27.85 -6.47 15.45
CA GLU A 277 26.79 -5.57 15.03
C GLU A 277 26.51 -4.48 16.07
N LEU A 278 26.45 -4.84 17.35
CA LEU A 278 26.23 -3.87 18.43
C LEU A 278 27.35 -2.81 18.50
N ILE A 279 28.60 -3.19 18.21
CA ILE A 279 29.74 -2.26 18.17
C ILE A 279 29.63 -1.32 16.96
N GLN A 280 29.27 -1.87 15.77
CA GLN A 280 29.22 -1.10 14.54
C GLN A 280 27.95 -0.24 14.44
N ARG A 281 26.82 -0.78 14.91
CA ARG A 281 25.47 -0.22 14.79
C ARG A 281 24.64 -0.52 16.03
N PRO A 282 24.77 0.28 17.09
CA PRO A 282 24.01 0.07 18.31
C PRO A 282 22.51 0.00 18.03
N SER A 283 21.86 -1.12 18.37
CA SER A 283 20.42 -1.31 18.23
C SER A 283 19.88 -2.21 19.34
N LEU A 284 18.61 -2.01 19.70
CA LEU A 284 17.94 -2.88 20.67
C LEU A 284 17.85 -4.33 20.17
N LEU A 285 17.73 -4.53 18.87
CA LEU A 285 17.71 -5.86 18.25
C LEU A 285 19.04 -6.60 18.45
N ALA A 286 20.17 -5.95 18.11
CA ALA A 286 21.50 -6.54 18.31
C ALA A 286 21.80 -6.80 19.80
N LEU A 287 21.29 -5.95 20.69
CA LEU A 287 21.40 -6.12 22.14
C LEU A 287 20.58 -7.33 22.62
N ASP A 288 19.33 -7.49 22.18
CA ASP A 288 18.49 -8.65 22.50
C ASP A 288 19.15 -9.95 22.03
N GLN A 289 19.65 -9.98 20.79
CA GLN A 289 20.36 -11.13 20.23
C GLN A 289 21.65 -11.48 21.00
N LEU A 290 22.40 -10.46 21.43
CA LEU A 290 23.60 -10.68 22.26
C LEU A 290 23.25 -11.35 23.58
N PHE A 291 22.22 -10.84 24.28
CA PHE A 291 21.79 -11.42 25.54
C PHE A 291 21.18 -12.82 25.37
N GLU A 292 20.48 -13.07 24.26
CA GLU A 292 19.95 -14.40 23.94
C GLU A 292 21.07 -15.42 23.78
N ALA A 293 22.13 -15.09 23.02
CA ALA A 293 23.29 -15.96 22.83
C ALA A 293 24.01 -16.21 24.15
N GLN A 294 24.19 -15.18 24.98
CA GLN A 294 24.84 -15.28 26.27
C GLN A 294 24.05 -16.10 27.29
N ALA A 295 22.71 -16.00 27.28
CA ALA A 295 21.85 -16.78 28.16
C ALA A 295 21.99 -18.29 27.91
N ILE A 296 22.20 -18.67 26.64
CA ILE A 296 22.39 -20.08 26.26
C ILE A 296 23.84 -20.56 26.53
N SER A 297 24.86 -19.71 26.26
CA SER A 297 26.27 -20.08 26.40
C SER A 297 26.81 -20.00 27.84
N LYS A 298 26.28 -19.08 28.68
CA LYS A 298 26.82 -18.75 30.01
C LYS A 298 25.73 -18.76 31.08
N THR A 299 25.08 -19.89 31.25
CA THR A 299 23.92 -20.10 32.14
C THR A 299 24.10 -19.68 33.62
N ASN A 300 25.32 -19.38 34.07
CA ASN A 300 25.62 -19.13 35.50
C ASN A 300 26.27 -17.77 35.79
N GLU A 301 26.51 -16.88 34.83
CA GLU A 301 27.36 -15.71 35.06
C GLU A 301 26.63 -14.35 35.03
N ILE A 302 25.38 -14.28 34.60
CA ILE A 302 24.65 -12.97 34.50
C ILE A 302 23.38 -13.03 35.32
N ASP A 303 23.40 -12.41 36.50
CA ASP A 303 22.20 -12.15 37.30
C ASP A 303 21.24 -11.23 36.51
N ASN A 304 19.96 -11.62 36.46
CA ASN A 304 18.88 -10.83 35.81
C ASN A 304 18.87 -10.77 34.26
N ILE A 305 19.55 -11.67 33.55
CA ILE A 305 19.55 -11.67 32.08
C ILE A 305 18.12 -11.80 31.50
N GLU A 306 17.29 -12.62 32.12
CA GLU A 306 15.88 -12.80 31.72
C GLU A 306 15.07 -11.51 31.90
N LEU A 307 15.31 -10.75 32.96
CA LEU A 307 14.65 -9.47 33.21
C LEU A 307 15.07 -8.43 32.17
N ILE A 308 16.37 -8.39 31.83
CA ILE A 308 16.90 -7.50 30.80
C ILE A 308 16.29 -7.85 29.44
N GLN A 309 16.26 -9.12 29.06
CA GLN A 309 15.65 -9.58 27.81
C GLN A 309 14.15 -9.24 27.74
N GLN A 310 13.42 -9.50 28.83
CA GLN A 310 11.99 -9.15 28.88
C GLN A 310 11.77 -7.64 28.73
N THR A 311 12.62 -6.82 29.35
CA THR A 311 12.56 -5.36 29.23
C THR A 311 12.84 -4.91 27.80
N ILE A 312 13.86 -5.48 27.14
CA ILE A 312 14.20 -5.18 25.74
C ILE A 312 13.07 -5.62 24.80
N LYS A 313 12.54 -6.84 24.96
CA LYS A 313 11.41 -7.35 24.17
C LYS A 313 10.17 -6.48 24.32
N ASN A 314 9.86 -6.01 25.52
CA ASN A 314 8.75 -5.09 25.76
C ASN A 314 9.02 -3.71 25.14
N ALA A 315 10.27 -3.25 25.10
CA ALA A 315 10.64 -2.00 24.44
C ALA A 315 10.55 -2.08 22.92
N ILE A 316 10.85 -3.24 22.33
CA ILE A 316 10.79 -3.47 20.87
C ILE A 316 9.37 -3.82 20.42
N GLY A 317 8.65 -4.66 21.19
CA GLY A 317 7.52 -5.48 20.74
C GLY A 317 6.35 -4.74 20.10
N ASP A 318 6.00 -3.52 20.57
CA ASP A 318 4.81 -2.80 20.08
C ASP A 318 5.12 -1.62 19.13
N ARG A 319 6.38 -1.43 18.74
CA ARG A 319 6.84 -0.19 18.12
C ARG A 319 7.37 -0.35 16.69
N ARG A 320 7.19 -1.52 16.07
CA ARG A 320 7.59 -1.75 14.68
C ARG A 320 6.46 -1.41 13.74
N PHE A 321 6.75 -0.53 12.78
CA PHE A 321 5.79 -0.11 11.77
C PHE A 321 6.42 -0.12 10.40
N TYR A 322 5.65 -0.55 9.41
CA TYR A 322 5.97 -0.35 8.00
C TYR A 322 5.48 1.05 7.60
N SER A 323 6.31 1.85 6.96
CA SER A 323 5.96 3.21 6.55
C SER A 323 5.95 3.36 5.03
N CYS A 324 4.87 3.91 4.51
CA CYS A 324 4.76 4.20 3.08
C CYS A 324 5.69 5.34 2.68
N LYS A 325 6.60 5.10 1.72
CA LYS A 325 7.55 6.10 1.20
C LYS A 325 6.85 7.26 0.47
N LYS A 326 5.62 7.05 -0.05
CA LYS A 326 4.90 8.08 -0.81
C LYS A 326 4.06 9.00 0.07
N CYS A 327 3.38 8.48 1.10
CA CYS A 327 2.45 9.30 1.90
C CYS A 327 2.71 9.29 3.41
N GLY A 328 3.70 8.53 3.90
CA GLY A 328 4.01 8.43 5.32
C GLY A 328 3.04 7.58 6.14
N PHE A 329 2.05 6.92 5.53
CA PHE A 329 1.13 6.01 6.22
C PHE A 329 1.91 4.93 6.95
N GLN A 330 1.56 4.65 8.20
CA GLN A 330 2.19 3.65 9.04
C GLN A 330 1.23 2.49 9.33
N ALA A 331 1.71 1.26 9.21
CA ALA A 331 0.96 0.04 9.47
C ALA A 331 1.79 -0.96 10.29
N ARG A 332 1.12 -1.77 11.13
CA ARG A 332 1.77 -2.87 11.87
C ARG A 332 2.04 -4.10 11.01
N GLN A 333 1.36 -4.19 9.89
CA GLN A 333 1.52 -5.29 8.92
C GLN A 333 2.02 -4.74 7.59
N PHE A 334 2.78 -5.55 6.89
CA PHE A 334 3.22 -5.26 5.54
C PHE A 334 2.05 -5.29 4.55
N HIS A 335 2.03 -4.31 3.63
CA HIS A 335 1.05 -4.23 2.56
C HIS A 335 1.74 -3.98 1.22
N TRP A 336 1.42 -4.76 0.21
CA TRP A 336 1.84 -4.50 -1.16
C TRP A 336 1.21 -3.23 -1.74
N HIS A 337 -0.02 -2.96 -1.35
CA HIS A 337 -0.83 -1.80 -1.76
C HIS A 337 -1.10 -0.92 -0.54
N CYS A 338 -0.67 0.33 -0.58
CA CYS A 338 -0.88 1.26 0.54
C CYS A 338 -2.37 1.62 0.69
N PRO A 339 -3.01 1.34 1.84
CA PRO A 339 -4.43 1.61 2.00
C PRO A 339 -4.77 3.10 2.07
N ALA A 340 -3.78 3.99 2.30
CA ALA A 340 -4.01 5.43 2.39
C ALA A 340 -3.88 6.15 1.04
N CYS A 341 -2.84 5.84 0.25
CA CYS A 341 -2.58 6.54 -1.02
C CYS A 341 -2.72 5.66 -2.26
N ASN A 342 -3.15 4.41 -2.11
CA ASN A 342 -3.35 3.43 -3.17
C ASN A 342 -2.11 3.18 -4.06
N SER A 343 -0.90 3.44 -3.54
CA SER A 343 0.34 3.14 -4.27
C SER A 343 0.78 1.71 -4.02
N TRP A 344 1.26 1.06 -5.06
CA TRP A 344 1.87 -0.26 -5.00
C TRP A 344 3.35 -0.18 -4.61
N GLU A 345 3.91 -1.26 -4.08
CA GLU A 345 5.31 -1.40 -3.68
C GLU A 345 5.91 -0.16 -2.98
N SER A 346 5.11 0.51 -2.16
CA SER A 346 5.50 1.76 -1.50
C SER A 346 5.85 1.59 -0.01
N LEU A 347 5.58 0.42 0.57
CA LEU A 347 5.96 0.06 1.93
C LEU A 347 7.16 -0.90 1.86
N PRO A 348 8.39 -0.49 2.24
CA PRO A 348 9.53 -1.40 2.36
C PRO A 348 9.22 -2.56 3.32
N SER A 349 9.85 -3.70 3.10
CA SER A 349 9.70 -4.87 3.99
C SER A 349 10.44 -4.71 5.32
N GLU A 350 11.28 -3.70 5.45
CA GLU A 350 12.00 -3.39 6.69
C GLU A 350 11.12 -2.52 7.60
N PRO A 351 10.73 -3.00 8.79
CA PRO A 351 9.99 -2.19 9.74
C PRO A 351 10.87 -1.10 10.36
N ILE A 352 10.29 0.08 10.57
CA ILE A 352 10.94 1.21 11.24
C ILE A 352 10.76 1.09 12.75
N ASP A 353 11.85 1.23 13.52
CA ASP A 353 11.82 1.33 14.97
C ASP A 353 11.62 2.79 15.39
N ILE A 354 10.47 3.14 15.96
CA ILE A 354 10.11 4.54 16.32
C ILE A 354 11.10 5.19 17.30
N ILE A 355 11.89 4.41 18.05
CA ILE A 355 12.78 4.95 19.09
C ILE A 355 14.11 5.49 18.54
N LEU A 356 14.57 5.03 17.40
CA LEU A 356 15.93 5.30 16.90
C LEU A 356 15.96 6.17 15.62
N ASP A 357 14.88 6.25 14.89
CA ASP A 357 14.82 6.97 13.62
C ASP A 357 14.32 8.44 13.74
N ASN A 358 14.05 8.93 14.95
CA ASN A 358 13.79 10.35 15.22
C ASN A 358 15.10 11.18 15.20
N LYS A 359 15.90 11.05 14.15
CA LYS A 359 16.82 12.08 13.73
C LYS A 359 16.21 12.81 12.54
N ILE A 360 15.42 13.83 12.86
CA ILE A 360 15.09 14.94 11.97
C ILE A 360 16.29 15.87 11.92
#